data_e38a4fd488c7fe6072207d89835db6d9
#
_entry.id   e38a4fd488c7fe6072207d89835db6d9
#
_cell.length_a   1.000
_cell.length_b   1.000
_cell.length_c   1.000
_cell.angle_alpha   90.00
_cell.angle_beta   90.00
_cell.angle_gamma   90.00
#
_symmetry.space_group_name_H-M   'P 1'
#
loop_
_entity.id
_entity.type
_entity.pdbx_description
1 polymer ?
#
loop_
_entity_poly.entity_id
_entity_poly.type
_entity_poly.pdbx_seq_one_letter_code
_entity_poly.pdbx_strand_id
1 'polypeptide(L)'
;MIVRERPGPLRLLLAWKGSVVPHILPHIVLTGMFAAAVTWVSRHHYLDGMVDYTLLPFTIMGIALSIFLSVRNTATYDRWWEARKHWGHMVYEFRSLARTGTIYLSPERRRELLTRCLAHAHLLRDQLRGEDVRSDLPGSLAPELVDQALSTRNPAAFMLHRAGDVLAEAHKAGDLDSVATAAVDQHLHGLAGIQAASERIALTPLPFAYTLLAHRTAYVFCYLLPFGLVGVAGWFTPVFTAIVAYTFFGLDRLSEQLEFPFGRHTNDLPLDAICRIHEISVAEALGDPAPEPLQPVKYQLQ
;
A
#
# COMPACT_ATOMS: atom_id res chain seq x y z
N MET A 1 -4.60 -2.59 -6.36
CA MET A 1 -3.88 -3.90 -6.27
C MET A 1 -4.12 -4.72 -7.53
N ILE A 2 -3.13 -5.47 -8.01
CA ILE A 2 -3.34 -6.40 -9.15
C ILE A 2 -4.01 -7.69 -8.66
N VAL A 3 -5.16 -8.00 -9.26
CA VAL A 3 -5.91 -9.24 -9.04
C VAL A 3 -5.96 -9.99 -10.36
N ARG A 4 -5.25 -11.11 -10.43
CA ARG A 4 -5.06 -11.86 -11.67
C ARG A 4 -4.96 -13.34 -11.36
N GLU A 5 -5.57 -14.19 -12.19
CA GLU A 5 -5.31 -15.63 -12.17
C GLU A 5 -3.82 -15.89 -12.43
N ARG A 6 -3.27 -16.95 -11.82
CA ARG A 6 -1.85 -17.30 -12.02
C ARG A 6 -1.56 -17.58 -13.49
N PRO A 7 -0.80 -16.73 -14.20
CA PRO A 7 -0.43 -17.00 -15.58
C PRO A 7 0.59 -18.13 -15.64
N GLY A 8 0.65 -18.83 -16.77
CA GLY A 8 1.72 -19.80 -17.03
C GLY A 8 3.12 -19.14 -17.02
N PRO A 9 4.21 -19.93 -16.85
CA PRO A 9 5.57 -19.38 -16.63
C PRO A 9 6.05 -18.37 -17.69
N LEU A 10 5.80 -18.66 -18.96
CA LEU A 10 6.18 -17.75 -20.06
C LEU A 10 5.38 -16.44 -20.07
N ARG A 11 4.08 -16.51 -19.71
CA ARG A 11 3.23 -15.31 -19.61
C ARG A 11 3.61 -14.48 -18.38
N LEU A 12 4.12 -15.11 -17.31
CA LEU A 12 4.64 -14.43 -16.14
C LEU A 12 5.93 -13.68 -16.48
N LEU A 13 6.84 -14.30 -17.23
CA LEU A 13 8.09 -13.69 -17.67
C LEU A 13 7.86 -12.42 -18.50
N LEU A 14 6.81 -12.43 -19.34
CA LEU A 14 6.45 -11.33 -20.23
C LEU A 14 5.38 -10.39 -19.62
N ALA A 15 5.07 -10.52 -18.34
CA ALA A 15 4.05 -9.70 -17.69
C ALA A 15 4.53 -8.25 -17.52
N TRP A 16 3.91 -7.34 -18.26
CA TRP A 16 4.22 -5.92 -18.22
C TRP A 16 3.38 -5.17 -17.18
N LYS A 17 2.07 -5.48 -17.12
CA LYS A 17 1.14 -4.86 -16.14
C LYS A 17 1.34 -5.42 -14.74
N GLY A 18 1.44 -4.53 -13.77
CA GLY A 18 1.72 -4.88 -12.37
C GLY A 18 3.20 -5.12 -12.09
N SER A 19 4.07 -4.98 -13.09
CA SER A 19 5.52 -5.05 -12.95
C SER A 19 6.12 -3.67 -12.71
N VAL A 20 7.24 -3.62 -12.01
CA VAL A 20 8.06 -2.41 -11.86
C VAL A 20 8.88 -2.07 -13.11
N VAL A 21 8.95 -3.00 -14.07
CA VAL A 21 9.76 -2.90 -15.30
C VAL A 21 9.54 -1.58 -16.06
N PRO A 22 8.31 -1.12 -16.34
CA PRO A 22 8.10 0.12 -17.07
C PRO A 22 8.79 1.34 -16.45
N HIS A 23 8.91 1.35 -15.13
CA HIS A 23 9.51 2.47 -14.37
C HIS A 23 11.04 2.42 -14.37
N ILE A 24 11.63 1.21 -14.37
CA ILE A 24 13.07 1.02 -14.29
C ILE A 24 13.74 0.81 -15.66
N LEU A 25 12.97 0.54 -16.71
CA LEU A 25 13.49 0.25 -18.06
C LEU A 25 14.41 1.35 -18.59
N PRO A 26 14.08 2.65 -18.49
CA PRO A 26 14.98 3.72 -18.94
C PRO A 26 16.36 3.67 -18.23
N HIS A 27 16.36 3.38 -16.92
CA HIS A 27 17.59 3.26 -16.15
C HIS A 27 18.41 2.03 -16.52
N ILE A 28 17.76 0.89 -16.80
CA ILE A 28 18.44 -0.33 -17.28
C ILE A 28 19.07 -0.08 -18.64
N VAL A 29 18.34 0.54 -19.58
CA VAL A 29 18.84 0.86 -20.91
C VAL A 29 20.03 1.81 -20.83
N LEU A 30 19.94 2.88 -20.02
CA LEU A 30 21.04 3.84 -19.84
C LEU A 30 22.29 3.17 -19.26
N THR A 31 22.12 2.33 -18.23
CA THR A 31 23.22 1.58 -17.61
C THR A 31 23.83 0.57 -18.59
N GLY A 32 22.99 -0.10 -19.39
CA GLY A 32 23.44 -1.03 -20.45
C GLY A 32 24.22 -0.32 -21.55
N MET A 33 23.76 0.85 -22.01
CA MET A 33 24.49 1.68 -22.98
C MET A 33 25.83 2.16 -22.44
N PHE A 34 25.85 2.61 -21.17
CA PHE A 34 27.08 2.98 -20.50
C PHE A 34 28.07 1.80 -20.44
N ALA A 35 27.58 0.61 -20.06
CA ALA A 35 28.39 -0.60 -20.04
C ALA A 35 28.91 -0.99 -21.45
N ALA A 36 28.11 -0.78 -22.48
CA ALA A 36 28.55 -0.99 -23.88
C ALA A 36 29.66 -0.01 -24.28
N ALA A 37 29.55 1.26 -23.89
CA ALA A 37 30.59 2.26 -24.13
C ALA A 37 31.90 1.89 -23.40
N VAL A 38 31.82 1.52 -22.12
CA VAL A 38 32.99 1.05 -21.33
C VAL A 38 33.63 -0.17 -22.01
N THR A 39 32.83 -1.12 -22.44
CA THR A 39 33.31 -2.34 -23.12
C THR A 39 34.02 -2.00 -24.44
N TRP A 40 33.43 -1.10 -25.23
CA TRP A 40 34.00 -0.66 -26.50
C TRP A 40 35.34 0.03 -26.31
N VAL A 41 35.44 0.99 -25.36
CA VAL A 41 36.64 1.73 -25.01
C VAL A 41 37.73 0.78 -24.51
N SER A 42 37.39 -0.14 -23.62
CA SER A 42 38.34 -1.14 -23.07
C SER A 42 38.91 -2.05 -24.18
N ARG A 43 38.06 -2.50 -25.10
CA ARG A 43 38.47 -3.40 -26.20
C ARG A 43 39.35 -2.74 -27.27
N HIS A 44 39.31 -1.42 -27.36
CA HIS A 44 40.20 -0.66 -28.26
C HIS A 44 41.47 -0.20 -27.59
N HIS A 45 41.86 -0.79 -26.46
CA HIS A 45 43.08 -0.51 -25.71
C HIS A 45 43.25 0.92 -25.19
N TYR A 46 42.16 1.73 -25.19
CA TYR A 46 42.25 3.09 -24.62
C TYR A 46 42.35 3.12 -23.10
N LEU A 47 42.10 1.98 -22.43
CA LEU A 47 42.14 1.82 -20.98
C LEU A 47 43.30 0.89 -20.52
N ASP A 48 44.22 0.52 -21.40
CA ASP A 48 45.33 -0.35 -21.04
C ASP A 48 46.19 0.32 -19.97
N GLY A 49 46.41 -0.41 -18.88
CA GLY A 49 47.12 0.08 -17.71
C GLY A 49 46.31 0.94 -16.73
N MET A 50 45.04 1.32 -17.08
CA MET A 50 44.17 2.05 -16.18
C MET A 50 43.13 1.16 -15.49
N VAL A 51 42.82 -0.04 -16.01
CA VAL A 51 41.66 -0.86 -15.60
C VAL A 51 42.06 -2.32 -15.41
N ASP A 52 42.98 -2.58 -14.51
CA ASP A 52 43.21 -3.94 -13.96
C ASP A 52 42.43 -4.13 -12.65
N TYR A 53 41.11 -3.83 -12.69
CA TYR A 53 40.28 -4.04 -11.50
C TYR A 53 39.97 -5.53 -11.35
N THR A 54 40.35 -6.09 -10.22
CA THR A 54 39.86 -7.42 -9.84
C THR A 54 38.37 -7.39 -9.56
N LEU A 55 37.66 -8.46 -9.87
CA LEU A 55 36.20 -8.56 -9.61
C LEU A 55 35.86 -8.59 -8.11
N LEU A 56 36.84 -8.83 -7.24
CA LEU A 56 36.67 -9.03 -5.80
C LEU A 56 35.97 -7.86 -5.08
N PRO A 57 36.37 -6.57 -5.25
CA PRO A 57 35.69 -5.45 -4.61
C PRO A 57 34.21 -5.33 -5.02
N PHE A 58 33.90 -5.60 -6.31
CA PHE A 58 32.52 -5.59 -6.81
C PHE A 58 31.70 -6.72 -6.21
N THR A 59 32.28 -7.90 -6.03
CA THR A 59 31.62 -9.03 -5.38
C THR A 59 31.24 -8.70 -3.94
N ILE A 60 32.18 -8.17 -3.15
CA ILE A 60 31.94 -7.79 -1.76
C ILE A 60 30.86 -6.70 -1.67
N MET A 61 30.95 -5.66 -2.53
CA MET A 61 29.98 -4.57 -2.56
C MET A 61 28.60 -5.07 -3.00
N GLY A 62 28.54 -5.98 -3.97
CA GLY A 62 27.29 -6.58 -4.43
C GLY A 62 26.59 -7.43 -3.34
N ILE A 63 27.37 -8.20 -2.56
CA ILE A 63 26.84 -8.96 -1.42
C ILE A 63 26.29 -8.01 -0.35
N ALA A 64 27.07 -7.00 0.03
CA ALA A 64 26.64 -6.02 1.02
C ALA A 64 25.37 -5.28 0.59
N LEU A 65 25.31 -4.85 -0.68
CA LEU A 65 24.12 -4.19 -1.26
C LEU A 65 22.91 -5.13 -1.27
N SER A 66 23.10 -6.40 -1.64
CA SER A 66 22.02 -7.41 -1.65
C SER A 66 21.41 -7.61 -0.26
N ILE A 67 22.24 -7.70 0.78
CA ILE A 67 21.78 -7.81 2.16
C ILE A 67 21.02 -6.56 2.57
N PHE A 68 21.56 -5.38 2.28
CA PHE A 68 20.95 -4.10 2.63
C PHE A 68 19.56 -3.91 1.97
N LEU A 69 19.46 -4.18 0.66
CA LEU A 69 18.19 -4.12 -0.07
C LEU A 69 17.21 -5.18 0.42
N SER A 70 17.66 -6.39 0.79
CA SER A 70 16.80 -7.43 1.36
C SER A 70 16.16 -6.98 2.67
N VAL A 71 16.94 -6.40 3.59
CA VAL A 71 16.41 -5.86 4.86
C VAL A 71 15.40 -4.75 4.61
N ARG A 72 15.68 -3.83 3.68
CA ARG A 72 14.74 -2.75 3.31
C ARG A 72 13.44 -3.32 2.71
N ASN A 73 13.52 -4.27 1.80
CA ASN A 73 12.35 -4.91 1.21
C ASN A 73 11.49 -5.62 2.26
N THR A 74 12.11 -6.30 3.22
CA THR A 74 11.39 -6.92 4.33
C THR A 74 10.65 -5.88 5.15
N ALA A 75 11.31 -4.80 5.54
CA ALA A 75 10.69 -3.73 6.33
C ALA A 75 9.51 -3.04 5.61
N THR A 76 9.62 -2.79 4.29
CA THR A 76 8.53 -2.21 3.50
C THR A 76 7.39 -3.20 3.29
N TYR A 77 7.70 -4.49 3.09
CA TYR A 77 6.69 -5.55 3.00
C TYR A 77 5.92 -5.72 4.31
N ASP A 78 6.60 -5.73 5.45
CA ASP A 78 5.96 -5.84 6.77
C ASP A 78 4.98 -4.69 7.01
N ARG A 79 5.37 -3.47 6.62
CA ARG A 79 4.54 -2.28 6.67
C ARG A 79 3.29 -2.41 5.79
N TRP A 80 3.45 -2.84 4.54
CA TRP A 80 2.34 -3.10 3.62
C TRP A 80 1.41 -4.20 4.16
N TRP A 81 1.99 -5.27 4.71
CA TRP A 81 1.25 -6.38 5.28
C TRP A 81 0.51 -5.99 6.56
N GLU A 82 1.08 -5.14 7.39
CA GLU A 82 0.41 -4.57 8.55
C GLU A 82 -0.82 -3.76 8.13
N ALA A 83 -0.67 -2.87 7.16
CA ALA A 83 -1.78 -2.10 6.60
C ALA A 83 -2.89 -3.03 6.07
N ARG A 84 -2.53 -4.10 5.35
CA ARG A 84 -3.47 -5.10 4.83
C ARG A 84 -4.22 -5.82 5.96
N LYS A 85 -3.54 -6.15 7.06
CA LYS A 85 -4.17 -6.78 8.22
C LYS A 85 -5.18 -5.85 8.88
N HIS A 86 -4.86 -4.59 9.11
CA HIS A 86 -5.76 -3.62 9.73
C HIS A 86 -7.01 -3.38 8.90
N TRP A 87 -6.89 -3.19 7.60
CA TRP A 87 -8.05 -3.03 6.71
C TRP A 87 -8.87 -4.33 6.55
N GLY A 88 -8.23 -5.49 6.66
CA GLY A 88 -8.93 -6.76 6.76
C GLY A 88 -9.68 -6.93 8.09
N HIS A 89 -9.09 -6.45 9.20
CA HIS A 89 -9.74 -6.47 10.51
C HIS A 89 -10.95 -5.52 10.57
N MET A 90 -10.91 -4.40 9.84
CA MET A 90 -12.08 -3.51 9.71
C MET A 90 -13.32 -4.23 9.19
N VAL A 91 -13.16 -5.15 8.23
CA VAL A 91 -14.27 -5.99 7.74
C VAL A 91 -14.87 -6.85 8.85
N TYR A 92 -14.01 -7.40 9.71
CA TYR A 92 -14.47 -8.16 10.88
C TYR A 92 -15.25 -7.27 11.85
N GLU A 93 -14.77 -6.08 12.17
CA GLU A 93 -15.43 -5.14 13.08
C GLU A 93 -16.81 -4.71 12.53
N PHE A 94 -16.92 -4.38 11.25
CA PHE A 94 -18.19 -4.03 10.62
C PHE A 94 -19.23 -5.16 10.72
N ARG A 95 -18.83 -6.38 10.39
CA ARG A 95 -19.73 -7.55 10.46
C ARG A 95 -20.15 -7.86 11.90
N SER A 96 -19.22 -7.73 12.85
CA SER A 96 -19.51 -7.94 14.25
C SER A 96 -20.41 -6.85 14.81
N LEU A 97 -20.15 -5.58 14.48
CA LEU A 97 -20.99 -4.44 14.85
C LEU A 97 -22.41 -4.58 14.31
N ALA A 98 -22.56 -4.98 13.05
CA ALA A 98 -23.88 -5.21 12.43
C ALA A 98 -24.65 -6.30 13.17
N ARG A 99 -24.01 -7.43 13.48
CA ARG A 99 -24.60 -8.54 14.25
C ARG A 99 -24.97 -8.11 15.68
N THR A 100 -24.04 -7.46 16.39
CA THR A 100 -24.25 -7.00 17.77
C THR A 100 -25.33 -5.92 17.84
N GLY A 101 -25.34 -4.99 16.87
CA GLY A 101 -26.39 -3.99 16.74
C GLY A 101 -27.78 -4.60 16.49
N THR A 102 -27.86 -5.74 15.80
CA THR A 102 -29.14 -6.45 15.62
C THR A 102 -29.67 -7.03 16.94
N ILE A 103 -28.79 -7.39 17.86
CA ILE A 103 -29.18 -7.95 19.17
C ILE A 103 -29.66 -6.87 20.14
N TYR A 104 -29.00 -5.71 20.15
CA TYR A 104 -29.13 -4.74 21.23
C TYR A 104 -29.79 -3.41 20.82
N LEU A 105 -29.80 -3.04 19.53
CA LEU A 105 -30.28 -1.74 19.08
C LEU A 105 -31.64 -1.84 18.35
N SER A 106 -32.43 -0.78 18.46
CA SER A 106 -33.62 -0.63 17.59
C SER A 106 -33.17 -0.51 16.11
N PRO A 107 -34.05 -0.84 15.16
CA PRO A 107 -33.73 -0.73 13.73
C PRO A 107 -33.24 0.66 13.32
N GLU A 108 -33.82 1.73 13.89
CA GLU A 108 -33.48 3.12 13.60
C GLU A 108 -32.06 3.46 14.10
N ARG A 109 -31.77 3.17 15.38
CA ARG A 109 -30.45 3.42 15.97
C ARG A 109 -29.35 2.58 15.33
N ARG A 110 -29.69 1.32 14.99
CA ARG A 110 -28.78 0.45 14.26
C ARG A 110 -28.41 1.02 12.90
N ARG A 111 -29.42 1.52 12.14
CA ARG A 111 -29.19 2.16 10.85
C ARG A 111 -28.30 3.38 10.99
N GLU A 112 -28.60 4.25 11.94
CA GLU A 112 -27.83 5.45 12.18
C GLU A 112 -26.38 5.14 12.55
N LEU A 113 -26.14 4.20 13.47
CA LEU A 113 -24.82 3.77 13.89
C LEU A 113 -24.00 3.22 12.71
N LEU A 114 -24.57 2.26 11.97
CA LEU A 114 -23.89 1.62 10.86
C LEU A 114 -23.60 2.60 9.72
N THR A 115 -24.50 3.54 9.44
CA THR A 115 -24.29 4.60 8.43
C THR A 115 -23.12 5.52 8.82
N ARG A 116 -23.03 5.94 10.10
CA ARG A 116 -21.93 6.76 10.59
C ARG A 116 -20.59 6.00 10.57
N CYS A 117 -20.59 4.73 10.93
CA CYS A 117 -19.40 3.89 10.82
C CYS A 117 -18.96 3.70 9.35
N LEU A 118 -19.91 3.54 8.43
CA LEU A 118 -19.60 3.46 7.01
C LEU A 118 -18.96 4.76 6.50
N ALA A 119 -19.51 5.90 6.89
CA ALA A 119 -18.93 7.20 6.58
C ALA A 119 -17.50 7.35 7.16
N HIS A 120 -17.27 6.87 8.39
CA HIS A 120 -15.93 6.82 8.98
C HIS A 120 -14.93 6.07 8.09
N ALA A 121 -15.31 4.90 7.54
CA ALA A 121 -14.43 4.12 6.69
C ALA A 121 -14.07 4.84 5.38
N HIS A 122 -15.05 5.50 4.74
CA HIS A 122 -14.81 6.33 3.55
C HIS A 122 -13.93 7.53 3.86
N LEU A 123 -14.23 8.26 4.94
CA LEU A 123 -13.43 9.40 5.39
C LEU A 123 -11.98 9.01 5.71
N LEU A 124 -11.80 7.87 6.36
CA LEU A 124 -10.45 7.35 6.63
C LEU A 124 -9.69 7.01 5.34
N ARG A 125 -10.33 6.31 4.39
CA ARG A 125 -9.74 6.00 3.09
C ARG A 125 -9.23 7.25 2.40
N ASP A 126 -10.06 8.28 2.31
CA ASP A 126 -9.73 9.46 1.54
C ASP A 126 -8.75 10.37 2.28
N GLN A 127 -8.81 10.42 3.61
CA GLN A 127 -7.79 11.05 4.44
C GLN A 127 -6.40 10.42 4.22
N LEU A 128 -6.32 9.08 4.14
CA LEU A 128 -5.07 8.36 3.88
C LEU A 128 -4.53 8.60 2.45
N ARG A 129 -5.41 8.91 1.50
CA ARG A 129 -5.09 9.21 0.09
C ARG A 129 -4.90 10.71 -0.17
N GLY A 130 -5.36 11.58 0.72
CA GLY A 130 -5.39 13.03 0.49
C GLY A 130 -6.42 13.44 -0.58
N GLU A 131 -7.53 12.70 -0.68
CA GLU A 131 -8.60 12.90 -1.66
C GLU A 131 -9.83 13.58 -1.04
N ASP A 132 -10.70 14.20 -1.88
CA ASP A 132 -11.98 14.76 -1.44
C ASP A 132 -13.08 13.70 -1.43
N VAL A 133 -13.84 13.64 -0.35
CA VAL A 133 -14.71 12.51 0.06
C VAL A 133 -16.18 12.72 -0.27
N ARG A 134 -16.63 13.94 -0.59
CA ARG A 134 -18.07 14.28 -0.61
C ARG A 134 -18.94 13.37 -1.46
N SER A 135 -18.41 12.87 -2.56
CA SER A 135 -19.15 12.03 -3.52
C SER A 135 -19.42 10.60 -3.04
N ASP A 136 -18.63 10.11 -2.09
CA ASP A 136 -18.62 8.69 -1.71
C ASP A 136 -19.27 8.41 -0.35
N LEU A 137 -19.74 9.48 0.32
CA LEU A 137 -20.41 9.34 1.61
C LEU A 137 -21.84 8.82 1.44
N PRO A 138 -22.35 8.03 2.42
CA PRO A 138 -23.75 7.57 2.39
C PRO A 138 -24.71 8.74 2.24
N GLY A 139 -25.57 8.70 1.22
CA GLY A 139 -26.56 9.74 0.93
C GLY A 139 -27.64 9.92 2.01
N SER A 140 -27.69 9.01 3.00
CA SER A 140 -28.59 9.07 4.15
C SER A 140 -28.04 9.95 5.30
N LEU A 141 -26.80 10.43 5.20
CA LEU A 141 -26.23 11.35 6.20
C LEU A 141 -26.81 12.77 6.01
N ALA A 142 -27.10 13.44 7.11
CA ALA A 142 -27.49 14.84 7.09
C ALA A 142 -26.33 15.70 6.52
N PRO A 143 -26.60 16.60 5.56
CA PRO A 143 -25.56 17.45 4.96
C PRO A 143 -24.76 18.26 5.99
N GLU A 144 -25.44 18.72 7.06
CA GLU A 144 -24.83 19.47 8.14
C GLU A 144 -23.78 18.65 8.91
N LEU A 145 -24.03 17.35 9.09
CA LEU A 145 -23.09 16.44 9.74
C LEU A 145 -21.85 16.21 8.87
N VAL A 146 -22.05 16.09 7.55
CA VAL A 146 -20.96 15.99 6.57
C VAL A 146 -20.09 17.25 6.60
N ASP A 147 -20.71 18.44 6.54
CA ASP A 147 -20.02 19.72 6.58
C ASP A 147 -19.23 19.91 7.90
N GLN A 148 -19.83 19.52 9.03
CA GLN A 148 -19.12 19.50 10.31
C GLN A 148 -17.92 18.59 10.29
N ALA A 149 -18.06 17.36 9.78
CA ALA A 149 -16.93 16.42 9.67
C ALA A 149 -15.79 17.01 8.83
N LEU A 150 -16.10 17.53 7.64
CA LEU A 150 -15.11 18.09 6.72
C LEU A 150 -14.48 19.39 7.22
N SER A 151 -15.11 20.10 8.18
CA SER A 151 -14.51 21.26 8.84
C SER A 151 -13.47 20.91 9.91
N THR A 152 -13.39 19.63 10.33
CA THR A 152 -12.45 19.18 11.34
C THR A 152 -11.09 18.79 10.72
N ARG A 153 -10.05 18.74 11.55
CA ARG A 153 -8.72 18.26 11.12
C ARG A 153 -8.66 16.76 10.88
N ASN A 154 -9.55 16.01 11.51
CA ASN A 154 -9.66 14.56 11.37
C ASN A 154 -11.12 14.17 11.18
N PRO A 155 -11.64 14.24 9.93
CA PRO A 155 -13.02 13.91 9.63
C PRO A 155 -13.42 12.49 10.01
N ALA A 156 -12.49 11.53 9.84
CA ALA A 156 -12.75 10.12 10.18
C ALA A 156 -12.98 9.95 11.69
N ALA A 157 -12.10 10.51 12.53
CA ALA A 157 -12.26 10.46 13.98
C ALA A 157 -13.53 11.18 14.45
N PHE A 158 -13.86 12.34 13.86
CA PHE A 158 -15.09 13.05 14.15
C PHE A 158 -16.31 12.16 13.88
N MET A 159 -16.37 11.50 12.73
CA MET A 159 -17.52 10.65 12.39
C MET A 159 -17.64 9.43 13.31
N LEU A 160 -16.53 8.84 13.71
CA LEU A 160 -16.53 7.74 14.67
C LEU A 160 -17.02 8.20 16.06
N HIS A 161 -16.64 9.42 16.47
CA HIS A 161 -17.17 10.02 17.70
C HIS A 161 -18.69 10.22 17.59
N ARG A 162 -19.19 10.71 16.46
CA ARG A 162 -20.64 10.83 16.20
C ARG A 162 -21.35 9.48 16.21
N ALA A 163 -20.69 8.40 15.80
CA ALA A 163 -21.23 7.04 15.95
C ALA A 163 -21.37 6.65 17.44
N GLY A 164 -20.42 7.04 18.28
CA GLY A 164 -20.50 6.87 19.74
C GLY A 164 -21.66 7.62 20.39
N ASP A 165 -22.02 8.81 19.86
CA ASP A 165 -23.18 9.56 20.38
C ASP A 165 -24.49 8.78 20.27
N VAL A 166 -24.65 7.95 19.24
CA VAL A 166 -25.84 7.06 19.09
C VAL A 166 -25.96 6.11 20.28
N LEU A 167 -24.82 5.55 20.73
CA LEU A 167 -24.81 4.66 21.89
C LEU A 167 -25.07 5.43 23.19
N ALA A 168 -24.48 6.62 23.34
CA ALA A 168 -24.69 7.46 24.50
C ALA A 168 -26.16 7.90 24.65
N GLU A 169 -26.82 8.23 23.55
CA GLU A 169 -28.25 8.58 23.53
C GLU A 169 -29.12 7.36 23.84
N ALA A 170 -28.83 6.19 23.26
CA ALA A 170 -29.55 4.97 23.56
C ALA A 170 -29.44 4.57 25.02
N HIS A 171 -28.24 4.70 25.61
CA HIS A 171 -28.03 4.42 27.03
C HIS A 171 -28.78 5.41 27.94
N LYS A 172 -28.73 6.71 27.64
CA LYS A 172 -29.48 7.74 28.41
C LYS A 172 -31.00 7.57 28.31
N ALA A 173 -31.50 7.10 27.18
CA ALA A 173 -32.91 6.80 26.98
C ALA A 173 -33.39 5.52 27.73
N GLY A 174 -32.43 4.71 28.23
CA GLY A 174 -32.75 3.42 28.85
C GLY A 174 -32.96 2.27 27.85
N ASP A 175 -32.68 2.50 26.57
CA ASP A 175 -32.78 1.49 25.53
C ASP A 175 -31.65 0.46 25.60
N LEU A 176 -30.49 0.87 26.17
CA LEU A 176 -29.31 0.04 26.38
C LEU A 176 -28.89 0.07 27.85
N ASP A 177 -28.63 -1.08 28.44
CA ASP A 177 -27.92 -1.19 29.71
C ASP A 177 -26.41 -0.99 29.52
N SER A 178 -25.67 -0.90 30.62
CA SER A 178 -24.22 -0.68 30.58
C SER A 178 -23.44 -1.82 29.94
N VAL A 179 -23.93 -3.07 30.03
CA VAL A 179 -23.26 -4.26 29.45
C VAL A 179 -23.46 -4.27 27.94
N ALA A 180 -24.68 -4.04 27.46
CA ALA A 180 -24.99 -3.94 26.04
C ALA A 180 -24.27 -2.75 25.39
N THR A 181 -24.22 -1.59 26.08
CA THR A 181 -23.46 -0.41 25.61
C THR A 181 -21.99 -0.75 25.43
N ALA A 182 -21.33 -1.36 26.44
CA ALA A 182 -19.93 -1.75 26.35
C ALA A 182 -19.67 -2.79 25.23
N ALA A 183 -20.61 -3.74 25.03
CA ALA A 183 -20.48 -4.75 23.99
C ALA A 183 -20.53 -4.16 22.57
N VAL A 184 -21.35 -3.12 22.35
CA VAL A 184 -21.39 -2.42 21.04
C VAL A 184 -20.21 -1.48 20.90
N ASP A 185 -19.84 -0.72 21.94
CA ASP A 185 -18.74 0.24 21.93
C ASP A 185 -17.36 -0.43 21.70
N GLN A 186 -17.20 -1.69 22.11
CA GLN A 186 -15.99 -2.46 21.81
C GLN A 186 -15.66 -2.49 20.32
N HIS A 187 -16.64 -2.51 19.43
CA HIS A 187 -16.43 -2.47 18.00
C HIS A 187 -16.02 -1.08 17.51
N LEU A 188 -16.58 -0.01 18.09
CA LEU A 188 -16.12 1.36 17.81
C LEU A 188 -14.67 1.56 18.28
N HIS A 189 -14.30 1.00 19.44
CA HIS A 189 -12.93 0.96 19.90
C HIS A 189 -12.01 0.21 18.92
N GLY A 190 -12.46 -0.92 18.38
CA GLY A 190 -11.75 -1.64 17.31
C GLY A 190 -11.51 -0.80 16.07
N LEU A 191 -12.54 -0.08 15.59
CA LEU A 191 -12.43 0.85 14.45
C LEU A 191 -11.46 2.00 14.74
N ALA A 192 -11.49 2.59 15.95
CA ALA A 192 -10.54 3.61 16.38
C ALA A 192 -9.09 3.10 16.38
N GLY A 193 -8.86 1.87 16.82
CA GLY A 193 -7.56 1.22 16.80
C GLY A 193 -7.04 1.03 15.37
N ILE A 194 -7.90 0.62 14.43
CA ILE A 194 -7.57 0.47 13.02
C ILE A 194 -7.24 1.83 12.37
N GLN A 195 -8.02 2.88 12.69
CA GLN A 195 -7.73 4.24 12.24
C GLN A 195 -6.34 4.68 12.71
N ALA A 196 -6.08 4.61 14.02
CA ALA A 196 -4.80 5.02 14.61
C ALA A 196 -3.60 4.26 14.01
N ALA A 197 -3.76 2.95 13.77
CA ALA A 197 -2.73 2.13 13.12
C ALA A 197 -2.52 2.56 11.64
N SER A 198 -3.59 2.84 10.90
CA SER A 198 -3.51 3.29 9.50
C SER A 198 -2.86 4.66 9.39
N GLU A 199 -3.24 5.61 10.25
CA GLU A 199 -2.63 6.94 10.34
C GLU A 199 -1.13 6.84 10.71
N ARG A 200 -0.76 6.01 11.68
CA ARG A 200 0.65 5.76 12.02
C ARG A 200 1.42 5.24 10.82
N ILE A 201 0.87 4.26 10.09
CA ILE A 201 1.49 3.73 8.88
C ILE A 201 1.64 4.84 7.81
N ALA A 202 0.67 5.69 7.60
CA ALA A 202 0.74 6.77 6.62
C ALA A 202 1.77 7.86 7.01
N LEU A 203 1.78 8.28 8.28
CA LEU A 203 2.54 9.43 8.76
C LEU A 203 3.98 9.13 9.17
N THR A 204 4.34 7.86 9.39
CA THR A 204 5.69 7.46 9.80
C THR A 204 6.33 6.53 8.77
N PRO A 205 6.74 7.02 7.57
CA PRO A 205 7.46 6.23 6.58
C PRO A 205 8.83 5.77 7.11
N LEU A 206 9.52 4.94 6.35
CA LEU A 206 10.90 4.59 6.68
C LEU A 206 11.79 5.86 6.73
N PRO A 207 12.84 5.89 7.57
CA PRO A 207 13.75 7.02 7.62
C PRO A 207 14.32 7.33 6.23
N PHE A 208 14.14 8.56 5.75
CA PHE A 208 14.53 8.98 4.40
C PHE A 208 16.02 8.69 4.09
N ALA A 209 16.89 8.83 5.09
CA ALA A 209 18.31 8.51 4.93
C ALA A 209 18.55 7.04 4.51
N TYR A 210 17.69 6.12 4.98
CA TYR A 210 17.76 4.70 4.65
C TYR A 210 17.41 4.46 3.17
N THR A 211 16.34 5.08 2.70
CA THR A 211 15.92 5.05 1.29
C THR A 211 16.97 5.67 0.39
N LEU A 212 17.51 6.83 0.78
CA LEU A 212 18.53 7.54 0.02
C LEU A 212 19.83 6.73 -0.12
N LEU A 213 20.27 6.08 0.97
CA LEU A 213 21.49 5.26 0.97
C LEU A 213 21.32 4.04 0.04
N ALA A 214 20.18 3.32 0.13
CA ALA A 214 19.89 2.17 -0.72
C ALA A 214 19.89 2.56 -2.20
N HIS A 215 19.16 3.61 -2.54
CA HIS A 215 19.06 4.11 -3.91
C HIS A 215 20.42 4.50 -4.48
N ARG A 216 21.17 5.37 -3.80
CA ARG A 216 22.50 5.83 -4.26
C ARG A 216 23.46 4.68 -4.42
N THR A 217 23.52 3.76 -3.45
CA THR A 217 24.46 2.64 -3.49
C THR A 217 24.13 1.69 -4.65
N ALA A 218 22.85 1.44 -4.93
CA ALA A 218 22.43 0.62 -6.07
C ALA A 218 22.86 1.23 -7.41
N TYR A 219 22.67 2.54 -7.57
CA TYR A 219 23.11 3.24 -8.79
C TYR A 219 24.63 3.27 -8.94
N VAL A 220 25.36 3.67 -7.89
CA VAL A 220 26.83 3.69 -7.91
C VAL A 220 27.37 2.31 -8.25
N PHE A 221 26.83 1.26 -7.64
CA PHE A 221 27.26 -0.11 -7.92
C PHE A 221 27.03 -0.49 -9.40
N CYS A 222 25.81 -0.26 -9.94
CA CYS A 222 25.47 -0.63 -11.31
C CYS A 222 26.32 0.14 -12.35
N TYR A 223 26.69 1.40 -12.09
CA TYR A 223 27.56 2.17 -12.97
C TYR A 223 29.04 1.82 -12.84
N LEU A 224 29.49 1.36 -11.68
CA LEU A 224 30.87 0.90 -11.50
C LEU A 224 31.09 -0.54 -11.97
N LEU A 225 30.06 -1.37 -11.95
CA LEU A 225 30.13 -2.80 -12.27
C LEU A 225 30.75 -3.13 -13.65
N PRO A 226 30.48 -2.38 -14.75
CA PRO A 226 31.11 -2.66 -16.05
C PRO A 226 32.64 -2.67 -16.01
N PHE A 227 33.28 -1.83 -15.20
CA PHE A 227 34.72 -1.78 -15.08
C PHE A 227 35.31 -3.06 -14.46
N GLY A 228 34.60 -3.67 -13.51
CA GLY A 228 34.99 -4.95 -12.93
C GLY A 228 34.68 -6.15 -13.83
N LEU A 229 33.62 -6.04 -14.66
CA LEU A 229 33.17 -7.15 -15.52
C LEU A 229 33.89 -7.23 -16.86
N VAL A 230 34.38 -6.12 -17.42
CA VAL A 230 34.88 -6.05 -18.79
C VAL A 230 36.06 -6.99 -19.05
N GLY A 231 36.93 -7.20 -18.06
CA GLY A 231 38.05 -8.13 -18.15
C GLY A 231 37.65 -9.60 -18.20
N VAL A 232 36.51 -9.95 -17.54
CA VAL A 232 36.04 -11.35 -17.39
C VAL A 232 34.97 -11.67 -18.43
N ALA A 233 33.95 -10.79 -18.59
CA ALA A 233 32.79 -11.03 -19.43
C ALA A 233 32.94 -10.50 -20.87
N GLY A 234 33.90 -9.64 -21.14
CA GLY A 234 34.15 -9.10 -22.47
C GLY A 234 32.91 -8.45 -23.06
N TRP A 235 32.53 -8.83 -24.28
CA TRP A 235 31.35 -8.30 -25.00
C TRP A 235 30.01 -8.61 -24.32
N PHE A 236 29.95 -9.55 -23.38
CA PHE A 236 28.75 -9.83 -22.59
C PHE A 236 28.56 -8.89 -21.39
N THR A 237 29.52 -8.03 -21.09
CA THR A 237 29.45 -7.05 -19.97
C THR A 237 28.17 -6.23 -19.98
N PRO A 238 27.66 -5.64 -21.10
CA PRO A 238 26.42 -4.89 -21.10
C PRO A 238 25.20 -5.73 -20.70
N VAL A 239 25.17 -6.99 -21.12
CA VAL A 239 24.07 -7.92 -20.83
C VAL A 239 24.04 -8.25 -19.33
N PHE A 240 25.17 -8.65 -18.75
CA PHE A 240 25.26 -8.94 -17.34
C PHE A 240 24.98 -7.72 -16.48
N THR A 241 25.50 -6.53 -16.86
CA THR A 241 25.22 -5.28 -16.16
C THR A 241 23.71 -4.95 -16.20
N ALA A 242 23.05 -5.13 -17.34
CA ALA A 242 21.61 -4.90 -17.46
C ALA A 242 20.79 -5.85 -16.57
N ILE A 243 21.19 -7.13 -16.47
CA ILE A 243 20.53 -8.12 -15.59
C ILE A 243 20.69 -7.70 -14.11
N VAL A 244 21.87 -7.29 -13.70
CA VAL A 244 22.16 -6.84 -12.34
C VAL A 244 21.39 -5.54 -12.03
N ALA A 245 21.41 -4.58 -12.96
CA ALA A 245 20.66 -3.33 -12.85
C ALA A 245 19.15 -3.58 -12.73
N TYR A 246 18.59 -4.51 -13.54
CA TYR A 246 17.20 -4.94 -13.41
C TYR A 246 16.89 -5.43 -11.99
N THR A 247 17.76 -6.24 -11.40
CA THR A 247 17.55 -6.79 -10.07
C THR A 247 17.58 -5.69 -9.01
N PHE A 248 18.60 -4.86 -8.97
CA PHE A 248 18.77 -3.85 -7.91
C PHE A 248 17.80 -2.68 -8.06
N PHE A 249 17.61 -2.13 -9.25
CA PHE A 249 16.62 -1.08 -9.48
C PHE A 249 15.19 -1.61 -9.31
N GLY A 250 14.94 -2.88 -9.66
CA GLY A 250 13.66 -3.55 -9.43
C GLY A 250 13.31 -3.68 -7.96
N LEU A 251 14.26 -4.13 -7.13
CA LEU A 251 14.08 -4.24 -5.69
C LEU A 251 13.91 -2.86 -5.04
N ASP A 252 14.69 -1.87 -5.45
CA ASP A 252 14.58 -0.49 -4.96
C ASP A 252 13.18 0.10 -5.27
N ARG A 253 12.71 -0.04 -6.51
CA ARG A 253 11.39 0.45 -6.92
C ARG A 253 10.24 -0.30 -6.26
N LEU A 254 10.39 -1.62 -6.06
CA LEU A 254 9.39 -2.42 -5.35
C LEU A 254 9.26 -1.96 -3.90
N SER A 255 10.38 -1.75 -3.20
CA SER A 255 10.38 -1.21 -1.84
C SER A 255 9.67 0.14 -1.75
N GLU A 256 9.93 1.05 -2.70
CA GLU A 256 9.29 2.36 -2.75
C GLU A 256 7.76 2.25 -2.88
N GLN A 257 7.25 1.34 -3.72
CA GLN A 257 5.82 1.13 -3.87
C GLN A 257 5.17 0.51 -2.62
N LEU A 258 5.86 -0.41 -1.95
CA LEU A 258 5.33 -1.06 -0.75
C LEU A 258 5.37 -0.14 0.49
N GLU A 259 6.21 0.89 0.48
CA GLU A 259 6.35 1.84 1.57
C GLU A 259 5.09 2.66 1.81
N PHE A 260 4.30 2.94 0.75
CA PHE A 260 3.08 3.76 0.79
C PHE A 260 1.85 2.95 0.36
N PRO A 261 1.27 2.11 1.25
CA PRO A 261 0.30 1.08 0.87
C PRO A 261 -1.11 1.60 0.55
N PHE A 262 -1.44 2.85 0.83
CA PHE A 262 -2.81 3.39 0.78
C PHE A 262 -3.14 4.19 -0.49
N GLY A 263 -2.19 4.37 -1.41
CA GLY A 263 -2.37 5.12 -2.64
C GLY A 263 -3.22 4.41 -3.70
N ARG A 264 -2.96 4.75 -4.99
CA ARG A 264 -3.67 4.17 -6.15
C ARG A 264 -2.74 3.45 -7.12
N HIS A 265 -1.47 3.20 -6.73
CA HIS A 265 -0.55 2.44 -7.56
C HIS A 265 -0.96 0.97 -7.66
N THR A 266 -0.34 0.27 -8.59
CA THR A 266 -0.68 -1.13 -8.91
C THR A 266 -0.47 -2.11 -7.76
N ASN A 267 0.42 -1.80 -6.82
CA ASN A 267 0.72 -2.64 -5.66
C ASN A 267 0.11 -2.13 -4.35
N ASP A 268 -0.61 -0.98 -4.39
CA ASP A 268 -1.29 -0.44 -3.21
C ASP A 268 -2.53 -1.27 -2.85
N LEU A 269 -3.01 -1.11 -1.63
CA LEU A 269 -4.20 -1.81 -1.13
C LEU A 269 -5.45 -1.32 -1.86
N PRO A 270 -6.40 -2.21 -2.18
CA PRO A 270 -7.62 -1.87 -2.88
C PRO A 270 -8.67 -1.32 -1.90
N LEU A 271 -8.44 -0.11 -1.38
CA LEU A 271 -9.27 0.47 -0.33
C LEU A 271 -10.72 0.72 -0.78
N ASP A 272 -10.93 1.07 -2.07
CA ASP A 272 -12.30 1.25 -2.61
C ASP A 272 -13.07 -0.07 -2.59
N ALA A 273 -12.41 -1.17 -2.96
CA ALA A 273 -13.03 -2.48 -2.91
C ALA A 273 -13.31 -2.94 -1.47
N ILE A 274 -12.45 -2.58 -0.51
CA ILE A 274 -12.69 -2.89 0.91
C ILE A 274 -13.84 -2.05 1.44
N CYS A 275 -13.93 -0.76 1.13
CA CYS A 275 -15.08 0.08 1.46
C CYS A 275 -16.37 -0.47 0.85
N ARG A 276 -16.34 -0.95 -0.40
CA ARG A 276 -17.47 -1.62 -1.03
C ARG A 276 -17.92 -2.87 -0.25
N ILE A 277 -16.99 -3.64 0.33
CA ILE A 277 -17.32 -4.78 1.19
C ILE A 277 -18.04 -4.31 2.46
N HIS A 278 -17.67 -3.15 3.02
CA HIS A 278 -18.38 -2.56 4.16
C HIS A 278 -19.80 -2.11 3.77
N GLU A 279 -19.96 -1.45 2.61
CA GLU A 279 -21.27 -1.07 2.07
C GLU A 279 -22.19 -2.28 1.90
N ILE A 280 -21.69 -3.36 1.30
CA ILE A 280 -22.45 -4.61 1.13
C ILE A 280 -22.85 -5.17 2.49
N SER A 281 -21.90 -5.29 3.44
CA SER A 281 -22.16 -5.86 4.76
C SER A 281 -23.16 -5.03 5.56
N VAL A 282 -23.13 -3.70 5.45
CA VAL A 282 -24.10 -2.81 6.11
C VAL A 282 -25.46 -2.90 5.43
N ALA A 283 -25.54 -2.86 4.10
CA ALA A 283 -26.80 -2.98 3.37
C ALA A 283 -27.53 -4.30 3.68
N GLU A 284 -26.82 -5.43 3.62
CA GLU A 284 -27.38 -6.75 3.97
C GLU A 284 -27.89 -6.80 5.41
N ALA A 285 -27.12 -6.23 6.37
CA ALA A 285 -27.53 -6.19 7.78
C ALA A 285 -28.78 -5.32 8.01
N LEU A 286 -28.98 -4.28 7.19
CA LEU A 286 -30.14 -3.40 7.28
C LEU A 286 -31.33 -3.89 6.45
N GLY A 287 -31.17 -4.93 5.64
CA GLY A 287 -32.20 -5.41 4.72
C GLY A 287 -32.35 -4.53 3.47
N ASP A 288 -31.38 -3.70 3.18
CA ASP A 288 -31.34 -2.83 2.00
C ASP A 288 -30.74 -3.57 0.79
N PRO A 289 -31.01 -3.15 -0.45
CA PRO A 289 -30.35 -3.69 -1.63
C PRO A 289 -28.83 -3.47 -1.54
N ALA A 290 -28.07 -4.57 -1.55
CA ALA A 290 -26.63 -4.52 -1.48
C ALA A 290 -26.03 -4.14 -2.87
N PRO A 291 -25.06 -3.23 -2.92
CA PRO A 291 -24.37 -2.92 -4.17
C PRO A 291 -23.49 -4.09 -4.64
N GLU A 292 -23.25 -4.16 -5.95
CA GLU A 292 -22.36 -5.19 -6.50
C GLU A 292 -20.89 -4.98 -6.07
N PRO A 293 -20.15 -6.08 -5.82
CA PRO A 293 -18.71 -6.01 -5.54
C PRO A 293 -17.95 -5.35 -6.69
N LEU A 294 -16.93 -4.54 -6.37
CA LEU A 294 -16.06 -3.95 -7.38
C LEU A 294 -15.26 -5.04 -8.10
N GLN A 295 -15.27 -4.98 -9.43
CA GLN A 295 -14.53 -5.90 -10.28
C GLN A 295 -13.19 -5.26 -10.73
N PRO A 296 -12.13 -6.07 -10.90
CA PRO A 296 -10.85 -5.55 -11.40
C PRO A 296 -10.98 -5.01 -12.82
N VAL A 297 -10.60 -3.75 -13.04
CA VAL A 297 -10.51 -3.15 -14.38
C VAL A 297 -9.10 -3.36 -14.92
N LYS A 298 -8.96 -4.10 -16.02
CA LYS A 298 -7.65 -4.45 -16.60
C LYS A 298 -6.69 -5.05 -15.57
N TYR A 299 -7.19 -5.95 -14.74
CA TYR A 299 -6.52 -6.61 -13.61
C TYR A 299 -6.25 -5.74 -12.39
N GLN A 300 -6.55 -4.46 -12.40
CA GLN A 300 -6.36 -3.59 -11.23
C GLN A 300 -7.68 -3.44 -10.46
N LEU A 301 -7.68 -3.83 -9.20
CA LEU A 301 -8.71 -3.56 -8.21
C LEU A 301 -8.24 -2.38 -7.35
N GLN A 302 -9.09 -1.39 -7.21
CA GLN A 302 -8.82 -0.20 -6.38
C GLN A 302 -9.58 -0.24 -5.07
#